data_847000005a8a6c1b2052ecc6829918fb
#
_entry.id   847000005a8a6c1b2052ecc6829918fb
#
_cell.length_a   1.000
_cell.length_b   1.000
_cell.length_c   1.000
_cell.angle_alpha   90.00
_cell.angle_beta   90.00
_cell.angle_gamma   90.00
#
_symmetry.space_group_name_H-M   'P 1'
#
loop_
_entity.id
_entity.type
_entity.pdbx_description
1 polymer ?
#
loop_
_entity_poly.entity_id
_entity_poly.type
_entity_poly.pdbx_seq_one_letter_code
_entity_poly.pdbx_strand_id
1 'polypeptide(L)'
;TISRNKEIPMTEGVLARKAKEILQENKYVFVACASTNIDRIAAFCSAVPRGKYCLCDSYQKSILDIVKEKSGKYSNLYDFPKMLTYSPALDDKMLQHGFCMFIRPGNFLSTKLLEKYKDLDPLVVYSMWHGYLDQNANLKNALGGFRLTELHTSGHADSDTIDRVISATKPKMIIPIHTDMPEQ
;
A
#
# COMPACT_ATOMS: atom_id res chain seq x y z
N THR A 1 -8.90 -15.96 -3.86
CA THR A 1 -9.46 -16.92 -4.81
C THR A 1 -10.83 -16.44 -5.26
N ILE A 2 -11.10 -16.58 -6.55
CA ILE A 2 -12.28 -16.04 -7.25
C ILE A 2 -13.59 -16.53 -6.63
N SER A 3 -13.66 -17.77 -6.20
CA SER A 3 -14.86 -18.39 -5.64
C SER A 3 -15.34 -17.79 -4.30
N ARG A 4 -14.48 -17.04 -3.59
CA ARG A 4 -14.81 -16.46 -2.28
C ARG A 4 -15.18 -14.98 -2.34
N ASN A 5 -14.76 -14.25 -3.37
CA ASN A 5 -15.04 -12.82 -3.50
C ASN A 5 -15.86 -12.55 -4.75
N LYS A 6 -17.14 -12.31 -4.56
CA LYS A 6 -18.03 -11.77 -5.60
C LYS A 6 -17.91 -10.24 -5.74
N GLU A 7 -17.09 -9.61 -4.93
CA GLU A 7 -16.87 -8.16 -4.99
C GLU A 7 -15.92 -7.82 -6.14
N ILE A 8 -16.30 -6.87 -6.95
CA ILE A 8 -15.42 -6.31 -7.99
C ILE A 8 -14.29 -5.57 -7.27
N PRO A 9 -13.03 -6.00 -7.45
CA PRO A 9 -11.92 -5.34 -6.79
C PRO A 9 -11.83 -3.88 -7.20
N MET A 10 -11.57 -3.01 -6.22
CA MET A 10 -11.30 -1.61 -6.48
C MET A 10 -10.06 -1.48 -7.37
N THR A 11 -10.12 -0.66 -8.42
CA THR A 11 -8.93 -0.37 -9.22
C THR A 11 -7.93 0.51 -8.45
N GLU A 12 -6.64 0.44 -8.78
CA GLU A 12 -5.63 1.33 -8.18
C GLU A 12 -5.95 2.81 -8.41
N GLY A 13 -6.60 3.17 -9.51
CA GLY A 13 -7.05 4.54 -9.76
C GLY A 13 -8.16 5.00 -8.80
N VAL A 14 -9.09 4.12 -8.45
CA VAL A 14 -10.11 4.41 -7.42
C VAL A 14 -9.48 4.50 -6.05
N LEU A 15 -8.54 3.59 -5.75
CA LEU A 15 -7.78 3.62 -4.51
C LEU A 15 -6.99 4.92 -4.36
N ALA A 16 -6.31 5.38 -5.42
CA ALA A 16 -5.57 6.64 -5.39
C ALA A 16 -6.46 7.86 -5.09
N ARG A 17 -7.71 7.89 -5.59
CA ARG A 17 -8.67 8.94 -5.23
C ARG A 17 -9.03 8.92 -3.76
N LYS A 18 -9.38 7.76 -3.21
CA LYS A 18 -9.66 7.60 -1.77
C LYS A 18 -8.43 7.93 -0.90
N ALA A 19 -7.24 7.51 -1.34
CA ALA A 19 -6.00 7.86 -0.65
C ALA A 19 -5.79 9.39 -0.61
N LYS A 20 -6.14 10.10 -1.69
CA LYS A 20 -6.05 11.56 -1.73
C LYS A 20 -6.97 12.22 -0.71
N GLU A 21 -8.22 11.77 -0.60
CA GLU A 21 -9.20 12.26 0.39
C GLU A 21 -8.66 12.04 1.80
N ILE A 22 -8.23 10.81 2.13
CA ILE A 22 -7.65 10.47 3.43
C ILE A 22 -6.44 11.36 3.76
N LEU A 23 -5.54 11.57 2.78
CA LEU A 23 -4.33 12.36 2.98
C LEU A 23 -4.60 13.87 3.07
N GLN A 24 -5.72 14.36 2.56
CA GLN A 24 -6.16 15.74 2.73
C GLN A 24 -6.76 15.99 4.12
N GLU A 25 -7.56 15.04 4.61
CA GLU A 25 -8.28 15.14 5.87
C GLU A 25 -7.40 14.89 7.11
N ASN A 26 -6.34 14.10 6.96
CA ASN A 26 -5.48 13.69 8.07
C ASN A 26 -4.06 14.23 7.91
N LYS A 27 -3.60 15.01 8.89
CA LYS A 27 -2.27 15.63 8.87
C LYS A 27 -1.16 14.60 8.92
N TYR A 28 -1.29 13.58 9.77
CA TYR A 28 -0.31 12.54 10.01
C TYR A 28 -0.85 11.18 9.60
N VAL A 29 -0.25 10.58 8.59
CA VAL A 29 -0.71 9.31 8.03
C VAL A 29 0.45 8.34 7.90
N PHE A 30 0.32 7.17 8.48
CA PHE A 30 1.15 6.01 8.18
C PHE A 30 0.44 5.10 7.19
N VAL A 31 1.17 4.58 6.22
CA VAL A 31 0.65 3.60 5.26
C VAL A 31 1.38 2.27 5.45
N ALA A 32 0.66 1.30 6.00
CA ALA A 32 1.16 -0.05 6.20
C ALA A 32 0.95 -0.87 4.93
N CYS A 33 2.00 -1.13 4.16
CA CYS A 33 1.93 -1.93 2.95
C CYS A 33 3.20 -2.75 2.71
N ALA A 34 3.11 -3.75 1.85
CA ALA A 34 4.27 -4.54 1.44
C ALA A 34 5.22 -3.69 0.59
N SER A 35 6.52 -3.82 0.84
CA SER A 35 7.58 -3.08 0.13
C SER A 35 7.61 -3.34 -1.37
N THR A 36 7.11 -4.48 -1.79
CA THR A 36 7.06 -4.91 -3.20
C THR A 36 5.77 -4.54 -3.92
N ASN A 37 4.80 -3.96 -3.21
CA ASN A 37 3.58 -3.47 -3.85
C ASN A 37 3.81 -2.07 -4.42
N ILE A 38 4.57 -2.02 -5.51
CA ILE A 38 5.07 -0.80 -6.13
C ILE A 38 3.94 0.09 -6.64
N ASP A 39 2.92 -0.49 -7.26
CA ASP A 39 1.76 0.25 -7.78
C ASP A 39 1.01 0.95 -6.64
N ARG A 40 0.84 0.27 -5.51
CA ARG A 40 0.23 0.84 -4.32
C ARG A 40 1.02 2.02 -3.77
N ILE A 41 2.35 1.87 -3.69
CA ILE A 41 3.24 2.94 -3.23
C ILE A 41 3.18 4.11 -4.20
N ALA A 42 3.17 3.86 -5.51
CA ALA A 42 3.04 4.90 -6.52
C ALA A 42 1.69 5.64 -6.42
N ALA A 43 0.58 4.91 -6.23
CA ALA A 43 -0.75 5.46 -6.05
C ALA A 43 -0.81 6.42 -4.85
N PHE A 44 -0.35 5.99 -3.67
CA PHE A 44 -0.29 6.85 -2.49
C PHE A 44 0.67 8.03 -2.67
N CYS A 45 1.89 7.81 -3.20
CA CYS A 45 2.88 8.85 -3.41
C CYS A 45 2.34 9.97 -4.31
N SER A 46 1.62 9.61 -5.39
CA SER A 46 0.99 10.57 -6.29
C SER A 46 -0.12 11.36 -5.59
N ALA A 47 -0.84 10.73 -4.67
CA ALA A 47 -1.95 11.29 -3.93
C ALA A 47 -1.54 12.28 -2.81
N VAL A 48 -0.27 12.28 -2.40
CA VAL A 48 0.23 13.16 -1.33
C VAL A 48 0.05 14.64 -1.73
N PRO A 49 -0.67 15.44 -0.92
CA PRO A 49 -0.86 16.87 -1.19
C PRO A 49 0.46 17.66 -1.23
N ARG A 50 0.47 18.78 -1.93
CA ARG A 50 1.59 19.72 -1.90
C ARG A 50 1.82 20.22 -0.46
N GLY A 51 3.09 20.29 -0.07
CA GLY A 51 3.49 20.74 1.28
C GLY A 51 3.55 19.63 2.32
N LYS A 52 2.93 18.49 2.09
CA LYS A 52 3.01 17.31 2.98
C LYS A 52 4.20 16.44 2.59
N TYR A 53 4.92 15.91 3.57
CA TYR A 53 6.06 15.02 3.34
C TYR A 53 5.61 13.61 2.95
N CYS A 54 6.24 13.03 1.93
CA CYS A 54 6.08 11.62 1.54
C CYS A 54 7.36 10.88 1.90
N LEU A 55 7.29 9.88 2.78
CA LEU A 55 8.45 9.32 3.45
C LEU A 55 8.42 7.79 3.44
N CYS A 56 9.60 7.19 3.41
CA CYS A 56 9.80 5.76 3.63
C CYS A 56 11.15 5.52 4.34
N ASP A 57 11.42 4.28 4.75
CA ASP A 57 12.73 3.92 5.25
C ASP A 57 13.75 3.72 4.11
N SER A 58 15.03 3.59 4.45
CA SER A 58 16.12 3.41 3.48
C SER A 58 15.97 2.13 2.66
N TYR A 59 15.47 1.05 3.25
CA TYR A 59 15.23 -0.22 2.55
C TYR A 59 14.17 -0.04 1.45
N GLN A 60 13.01 0.57 1.81
CA GLN A 60 11.96 0.87 0.84
C GLN A 60 12.48 1.79 -0.26
N LYS A 61 13.25 2.82 0.11
CA LYS A 61 13.82 3.76 -0.86
C LYS A 61 14.73 3.04 -1.86
N SER A 62 15.59 2.12 -1.41
CA SER A 62 16.46 1.32 -2.29
C SER A 62 15.66 0.49 -3.30
N ILE A 63 14.54 -0.12 -2.87
CA ILE A 63 13.64 -0.83 -3.80
C ILE A 63 13.07 0.12 -4.85
N LEU A 64 12.57 1.28 -4.43
CA LEU A 64 12.00 2.26 -5.35
C LEU A 64 13.03 2.82 -6.34
N ASP A 65 14.28 3.01 -5.91
CA ASP A 65 15.36 3.47 -6.79
C ASP A 65 15.71 2.43 -7.86
N ILE A 66 15.72 1.13 -7.50
CA ILE A 66 15.88 0.03 -8.48
C ILE A 66 14.71 0.03 -9.48
N VAL A 67 13.49 0.13 -9.00
CA VAL A 67 12.30 0.16 -9.87
C VAL A 67 12.36 1.36 -10.81
N LYS A 68 12.70 2.53 -10.31
CA LYS A 68 12.89 3.75 -11.11
C LYS A 68 13.95 3.55 -12.19
N GLU A 69 15.11 3.01 -11.83
CA GLU A 69 16.19 2.73 -12.78
C GLU A 69 15.74 1.79 -13.90
N LYS A 70 15.02 0.73 -13.55
CA LYS A 70 14.61 -0.31 -14.52
C LYS A 70 13.39 0.09 -15.34
N SER A 71 12.44 0.84 -14.79
CA SER A 71 11.28 1.36 -15.52
C SER A 71 11.61 2.54 -16.43
N GLY A 72 12.57 3.35 -16.06
CA GLY A 72 13.25 4.43 -16.79
C GLY A 72 12.43 5.11 -17.88
N LYS A 73 12.68 4.72 -19.11
CA LYS A 73 12.12 5.37 -20.30
C LYS A 73 10.63 5.03 -20.56
N TYR A 74 10.07 4.05 -19.89
CA TYR A 74 8.77 3.49 -20.25
C TYR A 74 7.61 4.02 -19.42
N SER A 75 7.88 4.62 -18.26
CA SER A 75 6.80 5.12 -17.39
C SER A 75 7.30 6.15 -16.37
N ASN A 76 6.62 7.30 -16.31
CA ASN A 76 6.81 8.27 -15.23
C ASN A 76 6.09 7.87 -13.93
N LEU A 77 5.32 6.77 -13.95
CA LEU A 77 4.56 6.29 -12.79
C LEU A 77 5.48 5.93 -11.62
N TYR A 78 6.66 5.40 -11.92
CA TYR A 78 7.64 4.91 -10.95
C TYR A 78 8.78 5.89 -10.69
N ASP A 79 8.57 7.16 -10.95
CA ASP A 79 9.59 8.21 -10.70
C ASP A 79 9.68 8.61 -9.22
N PHE A 80 8.62 8.43 -8.45
CA PHE A 80 8.50 8.74 -7.02
C PHE A 80 9.10 10.11 -6.62
N PRO A 81 8.78 11.20 -7.32
CA PRO A 81 9.51 12.48 -7.15
C PRO A 81 9.34 13.11 -5.76
N LYS A 82 8.32 12.70 -5.02
CA LYS A 82 8.03 13.20 -3.67
C LYS A 82 8.59 12.33 -2.56
N MET A 83 9.09 11.12 -2.88
CA MET A 83 9.51 10.14 -1.88
C MET A 83 10.87 10.49 -1.31
N LEU A 84 10.90 10.73 -0.02
CA LEU A 84 12.12 11.00 0.75
C LEU A 84 12.42 9.83 1.70
N THR A 85 13.70 9.63 1.98
CA THR A 85 14.10 8.74 3.06
C THR A 85 13.93 9.46 4.40
N TYR A 86 13.24 8.81 5.33
CA TYR A 86 13.12 9.34 6.68
C TYR A 86 14.50 9.51 7.34
N SER A 87 14.69 10.64 7.98
CA SER A 87 15.76 10.87 8.94
C SER A 87 15.24 11.75 10.09
N PRO A 88 15.83 11.66 11.31
CA PRO A 88 15.42 12.49 12.45
C PRO A 88 15.50 14.00 12.18
N ALA A 89 16.36 14.43 11.28
CA ALA A 89 16.50 15.84 10.87
C ALA A 89 15.22 16.39 10.18
N LEU A 90 14.30 15.53 9.79
CA LEU A 90 13.03 15.93 9.17
C LEU A 90 11.88 16.09 10.19
N ASP A 91 12.07 15.69 11.44
CA ASP A 91 11.00 15.61 12.42
C ASP A 91 10.23 16.92 12.59
N ASP A 92 10.90 18.03 12.83
CA ASP A 92 10.25 19.35 13.01
C ASP A 92 9.43 19.75 11.77
N LYS A 93 9.95 19.49 10.58
CA LYS A 93 9.27 19.78 9.32
C LYS A 93 8.06 18.86 9.11
N MET A 94 8.20 17.58 9.49
CA MET A 94 7.10 16.61 9.45
C MET A 94 5.96 17.01 10.42
N LEU A 95 6.31 17.47 11.61
CA LEU A 95 5.35 17.97 12.59
C LEU A 95 4.62 19.21 12.08
N GLN A 96 5.36 20.14 11.47
CA GLN A 96 4.81 21.38 10.93
C GLN A 96 3.87 21.13 9.75
N HIS A 97 4.32 20.35 8.75
CA HIS A 97 3.66 20.22 7.46
C HIS A 97 2.79 18.97 7.30
N GLY A 98 2.91 18.01 8.22
CA GLY A 98 2.27 16.71 8.11
C GLY A 98 3.05 15.75 7.19
N PHE A 99 2.67 14.47 7.26
CA PHE A 99 3.34 13.43 6.50
C PHE A 99 2.40 12.31 6.03
N CYS A 100 2.84 11.65 4.97
CA CYS A 100 2.45 10.31 4.56
C CYS A 100 3.71 9.44 4.63
N MET A 101 3.77 8.51 5.59
CA MET A 101 4.95 7.67 5.81
C MET A 101 4.62 6.21 5.58
N PHE A 102 5.34 5.60 4.65
CA PHE A 102 5.23 4.16 4.41
C PHE A 102 5.96 3.40 5.50
N ILE A 103 5.26 2.43 6.10
CA ILE A 103 5.79 1.56 7.14
C ILE A 103 5.62 0.09 6.76
N ARG A 104 6.52 -0.72 7.26
CA ARG A 104 6.47 -2.19 7.19
C ARG A 104 6.12 -2.72 8.57
N PRO A 105 4.88 -3.19 8.79
CA PRO A 105 4.49 -3.72 10.09
C PRO A 105 5.44 -4.84 10.55
N GLY A 106 5.81 -4.80 11.84
CA GLY A 106 6.78 -5.74 12.42
C GLY A 106 8.26 -5.35 12.24
N ASN A 107 8.57 -4.30 11.48
CA ASN A 107 9.92 -3.74 11.41
C ASN A 107 10.19 -2.83 12.61
N PHE A 108 11.38 -2.93 13.19
CA PHE A 108 11.79 -2.18 14.38
C PHE A 108 11.67 -0.65 14.21
N LEU A 109 12.10 -0.12 13.06
CA LEU A 109 11.99 1.31 12.77
C LEU A 109 10.53 1.76 12.68
N SER A 110 9.68 0.96 12.03
CA SER A 110 8.25 1.25 11.92
C SER A 110 7.58 1.30 13.29
N THR A 111 7.90 0.36 14.17
CA THR A 111 7.39 0.35 15.55
C THR A 111 7.84 1.59 16.32
N LYS A 112 9.12 1.96 16.21
CA LYS A 112 9.64 3.19 16.83
C LYS A 112 8.97 4.47 16.32
N LEU A 113 8.69 4.55 15.02
CA LEU A 113 8.06 5.71 14.43
C LEU A 113 6.58 5.82 14.83
N LEU A 114 5.87 4.71 14.85
CA LEU A 114 4.50 4.66 15.36
C LEU A 114 4.43 5.15 16.80
N GLU A 115 5.26 4.63 17.68
CA GLU A 115 5.30 5.05 19.10
C GLU A 115 5.70 6.51 19.26
N LYS A 116 6.71 6.97 18.49
CA LYS A 116 7.18 8.37 18.54
C LYS A 116 6.08 9.38 18.22
N TYR A 117 5.19 9.05 17.29
CA TYR A 117 4.15 9.98 16.83
C TYR A 117 2.76 9.65 17.37
N LYS A 118 2.65 8.71 18.31
CA LYS A 118 1.38 8.23 18.86
C LYS A 118 0.49 9.34 19.40
N ASP A 119 1.07 10.26 20.16
CA ASP A 119 0.34 11.36 20.79
C ASP A 119 -0.21 12.41 19.80
N LEU A 120 0.17 12.31 18.53
CA LEU A 120 -0.36 13.16 17.45
C LEU A 120 -1.65 12.61 16.84
N ASP A 121 -2.18 11.52 17.37
CA ASP A 121 -3.36 10.82 16.85
C ASP A 121 -3.24 10.50 15.33
N PRO A 122 -2.14 9.86 14.86
CA PRO A 122 -1.96 9.57 13.46
C PRO A 122 -2.97 8.55 12.97
N LEU A 123 -3.39 8.69 11.71
CA LEU A 123 -4.15 7.65 11.04
C LEU A 123 -3.19 6.61 10.45
N VAL A 124 -3.45 5.33 10.71
CA VAL A 124 -2.79 4.22 10.03
C VAL A 124 -3.71 3.70 8.92
N VAL A 125 -3.27 3.82 7.68
CA VAL A 125 -3.93 3.19 6.54
C VAL A 125 -3.35 1.80 6.35
N TYR A 126 -4.15 0.78 6.61
CA TYR A 126 -3.77 -0.60 6.36
C TYR A 126 -4.07 -0.98 4.91
N SER A 127 -3.02 -1.20 4.13
CA SER A 127 -3.11 -1.44 2.69
C SER A 127 -2.53 -2.80 2.29
N MET A 128 -2.89 -3.82 3.07
CA MET A 128 -2.57 -5.23 2.84
C MET A 128 -3.85 -6.07 3.00
N TRP A 129 -3.77 -7.34 2.65
CA TRP A 129 -4.88 -8.26 2.83
C TRP A 129 -5.29 -8.38 4.31
N HIS A 130 -6.60 -8.22 4.60
CA HIS A 130 -7.14 -8.24 5.97
C HIS A 130 -6.77 -9.49 6.77
N GLY A 131 -6.74 -10.65 6.10
CA GLY A 131 -6.40 -11.91 6.75
C GLY A 131 -5.02 -11.95 7.44
N TYR A 132 -4.09 -11.05 7.08
CA TYR A 132 -2.84 -10.95 7.83
C TYR A 132 -3.04 -10.33 9.22
N LEU A 133 -4.00 -9.43 9.40
CA LEU A 133 -4.37 -8.90 10.72
C LEU A 133 -4.98 -9.98 11.60
N ASP A 134 -5.81 -10.84 11.02
CA ASP A 134 -6.47 -11.92 11.77
C ASP A 134 -5.49 -13.02 12.18
N GLN A 135 -4.52 -13.31 11.34
CA GLN A 135 -3.55 -14.39 11.55
C GLN A 135 -2.33 -13.98 12.37
N ASN A 136 -2.07 -12.68 12.53
CA ASN A 136 -0.88 -12.17 13.19
C ASN A 136 -1.24 -11.26 14.37
N ALA A 137 -1.30 -11.86 15.56
CA ALA A 137 -1.60 -11.14 16.80
C ALA A 137 -0.59 -10.01 17.09
N ASN A 138 0.69 -10.18 16.76
CA ASN A 138 1.70 -9.14 16.97
C ASN A 138 1.44 -7.93 16.08
N LEU A 139 1.06 -8.15 14.82
CA LEU A 139 0.67 -7.09 13.89
C LEU A 139 -0.58 -6.36 14.38
N LYS A 140 -1.61 -7.12 14.78
CA LYS A 140 -2.86 -6.58 15.33
C LYS A 140 -2.60 -5.73 16.58
N ASN A 141 -1.78 -6.21 17.50
CA ASN A 141 -1.41 -5.49 18.70
C ASN A 141 -0.58 -4.23 18.39
N ALA A 142 0.36 -4.30 17.46
CA ALA A 142 1.18 -3.15 17.06
C ALA A 142 0.37 -2.00 16.46
N LEU A 143 -0.74 -2.31 15.80
CA LEU A 143 -1.62 -1.32 15.15
C LEU A 143 -2.87 -0.98 15.99
N GLY A 144 -3.24 -1.81 16.96
CA GLY A 144 -4.49 -1.70 17.73
C GLY A 144 -4.62 -0.46 18.63
N GLY A 145 -3.51 0.26 18.86
CA GLY A 145 -3.51 1.53 19.61
C GLY A 145 -3.68 2.79 18.75
N PHE A 146 -3.93 2.64 17.45
CA PHE A 146 -4.02 3.74 16.48
C PHE A 146 -5.39 3.80 15.82
N ARG A 147 -5.74 4.97 15.31
CA ARG A 147 -6.85 5.10 14.36
C ARG A 147 -6.48 4.31 13.10
N LEU A 148 -7.27 3.29 12.78
CA LEU A 148 -7.01 2.39 11.67
C LEU A 148 -8.10 2.54 10.61
N THR A 149 -7.71 2.62 9.35
CA THR A 149 -8.61 2.48 8.20
C THR A 149 -8.02 1.51 7.19
N GLU A 150 -8.86 0.71 6.57
CA GLU A 150 -8.42 -0.20 5.52
C GLU A 150 -8.63 0.44 4.14
N LEU A 151 -7.57 0.42 3.35
CA LEU A 151 -7.62 0.82 1.95
C LEU A 151 -6.77 -0.13 1.13
N HIS A 152 -7.36 -1.23 0.74
CA HIS A 152 -6.71 -2.31 0.00
C HIS A 152 -7.53 -2.70 -1.21
N THR A 153 -6.86 -3.16 -2.26
CA THR A 153 -7.46 -3.88 -3.36
C THR A 153 -6.63 -5.10 -3.69
N SER A 154 -7.29 -6.18 -4.06
CA SER A 154 -6.61 -7.41 -4.47
C SER A 154 -5.85 -7.18 -5.77
N GLY A 155 -4.65 -7.74 -5.86
CA GLY A 155 -3.91 -7.85 -7.12
C GLY A 155 -4.34 -9.05 -7.98
N HIS A 156 -5.29 -9.85 -7.49
CA HIS A 156 -5.82 -10.98 -8.24
C HIS A 156 -6.86 -10.51 -9.25
N ALA A 157 -6.89 -11.16 -10.41
CA ALA A 157 -7.94 -10.95 -11.39
C ALA A 157 -9.30 -11.40 -10.82
N ASP A 158 -10.36 -10.65 -11.13
CA ASP A 158 -11.73 -11.05 -10.88
C ASP A 158 -12.20 -12.12 -11.88
N SER A 159 -13.37 -12.71 -11.62
CA SER A 159 -13.96 -13.73 -12.50
C SER A 159 -14.15 -13.22 -13.93
N ASP A 160 -14.65 -12.01 -14.09
CA ASP A 160 -14.92 -11.42 -15.41
C ASP A 160 -13.63 -11.21 -16.21
N THR A 161 -12.55 -10.85 -15.53
CA THR A 161 -11.22 -10.72 -16.17
C THR A 161 -10.71 -12.07 -16.63
N ILE A 162 -10.84 -13.11 -15.80
CA ILE A 162 -10.42 -14.46 -16.16
C ILE A 162 -11.26 -14.99 -17.30
N ASP A 163 -12.58 -14.82 -17.29
CA ASP A 163 -13.47 -15.24 -18.35
C ASP A 163 -13.13 -14.55 -19.68
N ARG A 164 -12.80 -13.27 -19.65
CA ARG A 164 -12.33 -12.54 -20.85
C ARG A 164 -11.01 -13.09 -21.37
N VAL A 165 -10.06 -13.42 -20.49
CA VAL A 165 -8.78 -14.00 -20.89
C VAL A 165 -9.00 -15.39 -21.52
N ILE A 166 -9.80 -16.25 -20.89
CA ILE A 166 -10.15 -17.58 -21.40
C ILE A 166 -10.83 -17.45 -22.76
N SER A 167 -11.83 -16.58 -22.88
CA SER A 167 -12.57 -16.37 -24.11
C SER A 167 -11.70 -15.83 -25.25
N ALA A 168 -10.75 -14.96 -24.95
CA ALA A 168 -9.83 -14.37 -25.92
C ALA A 168 -8.76 -15.37 -26.38
N THR A 169 -8.23 -16.18 -25.46
CA THR A 169 -7.12 -17.10 -25.74
C THR A 169 -7.60 -18.46 -26.24
N LYS A 170 -8.85 -18.86 -25.94
CA LYS A 170 -9.44 -20.16 -26.28
C LYS A 170 -8.49 -21.33 -26.00
N PRO A 171 -8.00 -21.48 -24.75
CA PRO A 171 -7.02 -22.51 -24.44
C PRO A 171 -7.60 -23.91 -24.64
N LYS A 172 -6.75 -24.86 -25.01
CA LYS A 172 -7.16 -26.28 -25.14
C LYS A 172 -7.41 -26.93 -23.78
N MET A 173 -6.82 -26.38 -22.71
CA MET A 173 -6.92 -26.93 -21.37
C MET A 173 -6.75 -25.77 -20.38
N ILE A 174 -7.52 -25.79 -19.30
CA ILE A 174 -7.39 -24.88 -18.15
C ILE A 174 -6.99 -25.74 -16.97
N ILE A 175 -5.88 -25.40 -16.31
CA ILE A 175 -5.41 -26.08 -15.12
C ILE A 175 -5.53 -25.10 -13.95
N PRO A 176 -6.53 -25.26 -13.07
CA PRO A 176 -6.65 -24.41 -11.89
C PRO A 176 -5.54 -24.76 -10.89
N ILE A 177 -4.85 -23.72 -10.42
CA ILE A 177 -3.84 -23.83 -9.37
C ILE A 177 -4.16 -22.86 -8.25
N HIS A 178 -3.71 -23.13 -7.03
CA HIS A 178 -3.91 -22.27 -5.85
C HIS A 178 -5.40 -21.97 -5.60
N THR A 179 -6.22 -23.01 -5.69
CA THR A 179 -7.66 -22.97 -5.44
C THR A 179 -8.08 -24.09 -4.50
N ASP A 180 -9.10 -23.83 -3.67
CA ASP A 180 -9.72 -24.84 -2.81
C ASP A 180 -10.77 -25.64 -3.56
N MET A 181 -11.17 -25.22 -4.75
CA MET A 181 -12.24 -25.83 -5.56
C MET A 181 -11.75 -25.94 -7.03
N PRO A 182 -10.88 -26.91 -7.32
CA PRO A 182 -10.29 -27.05 -8.67
C PRO A 182 -11.27 -27.50 -9.74
N GLU A 183 -12.44 -28.01 -9.37
CA GLU A 183 -13.45 -28.57 -10.29
C GLU A 183 -14.54 -27.56 -10.68
N GLN A 184 -14.44 -26.33 -10.22
CA GLN A 184 -15.32 -25.21 -10.61
C GLN A 184 -14.58 -24.33 -11.64
#